data_962f48d6d7f0435ad401599624730de9
#
_entry.id   962f48d6d7f0435ad401599624730de9
#
_cell.length_a   1.000
_cell.length_b   1.000
_cell.length_c   1.000
_cell.angle_alpha   90.00
_cell.angle_beta   90.00
_cell.angle_gamma   90.00
#
_symmetry.space_group_name_H-M   'P 1'
#
loop_
_entity.id
_entity.type
_entity.pdbx_description
1 polymer ?
#
loop_
_entity_poly.entity_id
_entity_poly.type
_entity_poly.pdbx_seq_one_letter_code
_entity_poly.pdbx_strand_id
1 'polypeptide(L)'
;MCGIVGAVSSRDMVPVLVQGLQRLEYRGYDSCGVAVVSPVAQLDQPAGLQRARSTARVAELAEQVMPSSGGLHGHTGIAHTRWATHGAPAVHNAHPHFSHGTKANVSTPRIALVHNGIIENHDELRQSLQAKGYQFDSQTDTEVMVHLIDSLYAGDLLGAVMQAVKQLHGAFAIAVMARDEPHRVVGARAGSPLVLGIGQGELFLASDAMALVGVTDQVVYLAEGDVADLRLGHPAQVYDAQHQPVHRDTQTVKLHSGAAELGVYTHYMQKEIFEQPQAIADTLAGIEGIVPELFDHADHPGRAAQVFQGIESVLILACGTSYYSGCVAKYWLESLAGMPCQVEVASEYRYRDSVPDPRTLVVTISQSGETADTLAALRHAQSLGMTNTLTICNVATSAMVRECSLAYITRAGVEIGVASTKAFTTQLAGLFLLTLTLAKTKGKLSSNEESQHLKAMRHLPLALQSVLALEPQLIAWAQAFAHKENALFLGRGMHYPIALEGALKLKEISYIHAEAYPAGELKHGPLALVTSAMPVVTVAPNDALLEKLKSNLQEVRARGGVLYVLADADTRIQSADDLHVIRMPEHYGLLSPLLHVVPLQLLAYHTACARGTDVDKPRNLAKSVTVE
;
A
#
# COMPACT_ATOMS: atom_id res chain seq x y z
N MET A 1 5.87 3.66 5.45
CA MET A 1 6.64 4.02 4.24
C MET A 1 7.01 5.48 4.23
N CYS A 2 8.05 5.86 3.48
CA CYS A 2 8.51 7.23 3.38
C CYS A 2 8.09 7.85 2.03
N GLY A 3 8.05 9.18 1.94
CA GLY A 3 7.81 9.92 0.71
C GLY A 3 9.01 10.79 0.35
N ILE A 4 9.46 10.71 -0.90
CA ILE A 4 10.53 11.55 -1.46
C ILE A 4 9.94 12.51 -2.48
N VAL A 5 10.39 13.77 -2.45
CA VAL A 5 10.22 14.76 -3.52
C VAL A 5 11.55 15.46 -3.73
N GLY A 6 12.02 15.51 -4.97
CA GLY A 6 13.21 16.29 -5.38
C GLY A 6 12.86 17.18 -6.56
N ALA A 7 13.49 18.33 -6.69
CA ALA A 7 13.20 19.26 -7.77
C ALA A 7 14.42 20.11 -8.15
N VAL A 8 14.53 20.39 -9.46
CA VAL A 8 15.47 21.36 -10.04
C VAL A 8 14.70 22.25 -10.99
N SER A 9 14.76 23.58 -10.79
CA SER A 9 14.00 24.55 -11.57
C SER A 9 14.68 25.93 -11.61
N SER A 10 14.13 26.85 -12.40
CA SER A 10 14.49 28.27 -12.38
C SER A 10 13.62 29.09 -11.40
N ARG A 11 12.55 28.54 -10.86
CA ARG A 11 11.67 29.16 -9.85
C ARG A 11 11.86 28.56 -8.48
N ASP A 12 11.31 29.20 -7.45
CA ASP A 12 11.33 28.66 -6.08
C ASP A 12 10.56 27.35 -6.00
N MET A 13 11.24 26.30 -5.49
CA MET A 13 10.69 24.94 -5.41
C MET A 13 10.09 24.59 -4.04
N VAL A 14 10.27 25.41 -3.01
CA VAL A 14 9.75 25.11 -1.67
C VAL A 14 8.24 24.84 -1.69
N PRO A 15 7.38 25.62 -2.38
CA PRO A 15 5.95 25.32 -2.47
C PRO A 15 5.65 23.97 -3.13
N VAL A 16 6.37 23.61 -4.19
CA VAL A 16 6.19 22.33 -4.89
C VAL A 16 6.61 21.17 -4.02
N LEU A 17 7.75 21.27 -3.34
CA LEU A 17 8.26 20.26 -2.41
C LEU A 17 7.26 20.00 -1.27
N VAL A 18 6.75 21.06 -0.64
CA VAL A 18 5.79 20.96 0.46
C VAL A 18 4.46 20.36 -0.02
N GLN A 19 3.92 20.82 -1.16
CA GLN A 19 2.70 20.24 -1.72
C GLN A 19 2.86 18.76 -2.08
N GLY A 20 4.01 18.38 -2.64
CA GLY A 20 4.34 16.98 -2.91
C GLY A 20 4.39 16.14 -1.64
N LEU A 21 4.99 16.66 -0.55
CA LEU A 21 4.98 15.99 0.75
C LEU A 21 3.57 15.84 1.33
N GLN A 22 2.71 16.87 1.23
CA GLN A 22 1.32 16.80 1.68
C GLN A 22 0.56 15.66 0.99
N ARG A 23 0.80 15.48 -0.32
CA ARG A 23 0.21 14.37 -1.08
C ARG A 23 0.79 13.00 -0.73
N LEU A 24 2.02 12.94 -0.22
CA LEU A 24 2.67 11.70 0.20
C LEU A 24 2.56 11.42 1.70
N GLU A 25 1.95 12.31 2.49
CA GLU A 25 1.91 12.18 3.96
C GLU A 25 1.23 10.88 4.43
N TYR A 26 0.28 10.36 3.65
CA TYR A 26 -0.36 9.06 3.94
C TYR A 26 0.63 7.88 3.94
N ARG A 27 1.81 8.05 3.33
CA ARG A 27 2.86 7.02 3.30
C ARG A 27 3.73 7.01 4.55
N GLY A 28 3.93 8.15 5.21
CA GLY A 28 4.74 8.24 6.42
C GLY A 28 4.56 9.60 7.07
N TYR A 29 4.40 9.64 8.37
CA TYR A 29 4.03 10.83 9.11
C TYR A 29 4.69 10.92 10.51
N ASP A 30 5.76 10.15 10.75
CA ASP A 30 6.52 10.20 12.00
C ASP A 30 7.45 11.43 12.08
N SER A 31 7.90 11.89 10.92
CA SER A 31 8.63 13.14 10.77
C SER A 31 8.65 13.58 9.31
N CYS A 32 8.93 14.86 9.08
CA CYS A 32 9.07 15.42 7.75
C CYS A 32 10.19 16.48 7.72
N GLY A 33 10.65 16.80 6.50
CA GLY A 33 11.62 17.86 6.33
C GLY A 33 11.91 18.20 4.88
N VAL A 34 12.47 19.37 4.70
CA VAL A 34 12.85 19.97 3.42
C VAL A 34 14.27 20.48 3.51
N ALA A 35 15.06 20.29 2.46
CA ALA A 35 16.34 20.98 2.28
C ALA A 35 16.40 21.60 0.88
N VAL A 36 17.00 22.78 0.81
CA VAL A 36 17.19 23.53 -0.45
C VAL A 36 18.61 24.07 -0.54
N VAL A 37 19.04 24.30 -1.78
CA VAL A 37 20.21 25.12 -2.06
C VAL A 37 19.74 26.58 -2.12
N SER A 38 20.18 27.40 -1.15
CA SER A 38 19.87 28.82 -1.13
C SER A 38 20.48 29.54 -2.31
N PRO A 39 19.76 30.47 -2.96
CA PRO A 39 20.36 31.32 -3.95
C PRO A 39 21.49 32.15 -3.32
N VAL A 40 22.55 32.38 -4.06
CA VAL A 40 23.68 33.25 -3.64
C VAL A 40 23.14 34.65 -3.39
N ALA A 41 23.03 35.05 -2.13
CA ALA A 41 22.49 36.37 -1.75
C ALA A 41 23.49 37.54 -2.01
N GLN A 42 24.78 37.23 -2.15
CA GLN A 42 25.84 38.20 -2.46
C GLN A 42 26.94 37.53 -3.29
N LEU A 43 27.60 38.30 -4.15
CA LEU A 43 28.62 37.83 -5.11
C LEU A 43 29.81 37.08 -4.50
N ASP A 44 30.02 37.17 -3.18
CA ASP A 44 31.15 36.58 -2.47
C ASP A 44 30.77 35.47 -1.47
N GLN A 45 29.49 35.04 -1.39
CA GLN A 45 29.10 33.93 -0.52
C GLN A 45 28.79 32.68 -1.35
N PRO A 46 29.40 31.51 -1.06
CA PRO A 46 29.06 30.27 -1.73
C PRO A 46 27.60 29.89 -1.45
N ALA A 47 26.95 29.24 -2.42
CA ALA A 47 25.63 28.65 -2.22
C ALA A 47 25.62 27.83 -0.92
N GLY A 48 24.55 27.94 -0.14
CA GLY A 48 24.40 27.25 1.14
C GLY A 48 23.31 26.20 1.10
N LEU A 49 23.51 25.07 1.77
CA LEU A 49 22.44 24.14 2.05
C LEU A 49 21.69 24.56 3.32
N GLN A 50 20.38 24.73 3.19
CA GLN A 50 19.48 25.03 4.32
C GLN A 50 18.47 23.91 4.45
N ARG A 51 18.05 23.59 5.67
CA ARG A 51 17.00 22.61 5.94
C ARG A 51 16.10 23.00 7.11
N ALA A 52 14.85 22.50 7.06
CA ALA A 52 13.96 22.43 8.21
C ALA A 52 13.47 20.99 8.38
N ARG A 53 13.31 20.56 9.62
CA ARG A 53 12.84 19.21 9.99
C ARG A 53 11.88 19.29 11.15
N SER A 54 10.83 18.45 11.14
CA SER A 54 9.82 18.40 12.21
C SER A 54 9.39 16.95 12.45
N THR A 55 8.98 16.66 13.69
CA THR A 55 8.23 15.45 14.07
C THR A 55 6.71 15.69 14.03
N ALA A 56 6.28 16.86 13.60
CA ALA A 56 4.90 17.21 13.37
C ALA A 56 4.46 16.86 11.94
N ARG A 57 3.19 17.10 11.63
CA ARG A 57 2.61 16.92 10.29
C ARG A 57 3.19 17.91 9.27
N VAL A 58 3.08 17.57 7.98
CA VAL A 58 3.60 18.42 6.89
C VAL A 58 2.95 19.81 6.91
N ALA A 59 1.73 19.96 7.36
CA ALA A 59 1.07 21.26 7.49
C ALA A 59 1.83 22.20 8.44
N GLU A 60 2.32 21.71 9.58
CA GLU A 60 3.12 22.50 10.53
C GLU A 60 4.53 22.81 9.99
N LEU A 61 5.15 21.86 9.27
CA LEU A 61 6.39 22.13 8.57
C LEU A 61 6.20 23.23 7.52
N ALA A 62 5.06 23.21 6.80
CA ALA A 62 4.72 24.22 5.79
C ALA A 62 4.69 25.64 6.39
N GLU A 63 4.09 25.82 7.58
CA GLU A 63 4.07 27.12 8.27
C GLU A 63 5.48 27.66 8.57
N GLN A 64 6.45 26.77 8.80
CA GLN A 64 7.84 27.14 9.10
C GLN A 64 8.65 27.47 7.85
N VAL A 65 8.39 26.76 6.73
CA VAL A 65 9.28 26.81 5.55
C VAL A 65 8.73 27.61 4.38
N MET A 66 7.44 27.98 4.37
CA MET A 66 6.87 28.73 3.25
C MET A 66 7.43 30.14 3.18
N PRO A 67 7.68 30.67 1.96
CA PRO A 67 8.26 32.00 1.76
C PRO A 67 7.48 33.14 2.42
N SER A 68 6.16 33.02 2.53
CA SER A 68 5.27 33.98 3.18
C SER A 68 5.57 34.21 4.68
N SER A 69 6.24 33.25 5.33
CA SER A 69 6.66 33.34 6.75
C SER A 69 8.14 33.71 6.93
N GLY A 70 8.83 34.13 5.84
CA GLY A 70 10.28 34.36 5.86
C GLY A 70 11.10 33.07 5.89
N GLY A 71 10.50 31.96 5.39
CA GLY A 71 11.05 30.61 5.41
C GLY A 71 12.14 30.35 4.38
N LEU A 72 12.22 29.09 3.91
CA LEU A 72 13.25 28.66 2.98
C LEU A 72 12.94 29.13 1.54
N HIS A 73 13.99 29.39 0.78
CA HIS A 73 13.94 29.69 -0.65
C HIS A 73 15.03 28.91 -1.39
N GLY A 74 14.68 28.30 -2.54
CA GLY A 74 15.65 27.60 -3.35
C GLY A 74 15.09 27.05 -4.65
N HIS A 75 15.95 27.03 -5.68
CA HIS A 75 15.61 26.51 -7.01
C HIS A 75 15.88 25.00 -7.14
N THR A 76 16.66 24.48 -6.23
CA THR A 76 17.00 23.06 -6.12
C THR A 76 16.72 22.61 -4.71
N GLY A 77 16.00 21.51 -4.55
CA GLY A 77 15.66 21.02 -3.22
C GLY A 77 15.22 19.56 -3.20
N ILE A 78 15.26 18.99 -1.99
CA ILE A 78 14.79 17.64 -1.68
C ILE A 78 13.95 17.70 -0.42
N ALA A 79 12.92 16.87 -0.36
CA ALA A 79 11.97 16.83 0.74
C ALA A 79 11.55 15.40 1.05
N HIS A 80 11.13 15.16 2.29
CA HIS A 80 10.86 13.82 2.77
C HIS A 80 9.75 13.78 3.83
N THR A 81 8.90 12.75 3.77
CA THR A 81 8.08 12.29 4.89
C THR A 81 8.58 10.93 5.34
N ARG A 82 8.81 10.76 6.64
CA ARG A 82 9.45 9.58 7.21
C ARG A 82 8.45 8.67 7.90
N TRP A 83 8.60 7.40 7.65
CA TRP A 83 8.19 6.29 8.49
C TRP A 83 9.44 5.74 9.17
N ALA A 84 9.47 5.75 10.50
CA ALA A 84 10.68 5.40 11.24
C ALA A 84 10.97 3.89 11.19
N THR A 85 12.13 3.53 10.66
CA THR A 85 12.69 2.18 10.66
C THR A 85 13.88 2.08 11.60
N HIS A 86 14.90 2.93 11.40
CA HIS A 86 16.09 3.04 12.23
C HIS A 86 16.12 4.37 13.00
N GLY A 87 16.15 4.30 14.30
CA GLY A 87 16.09 5.47 15.20
C GLY A 87 14.65 5.97 15.43
N ALA A 88 14.37 6.38 16.67
CA ALA A 88 13.05 6.86 17.11
C ALA A 88 12.57 8.09 16.30
N PRO A 89 11.25 8.37 16.27
CA PRO A 89 10.73 9.62 15.73
C PRO A 89 11.24 10.82 16.55
N ALA A 90 12.34 11.41 16.08
CA ALA A 90 12.99 12.57 16.68
C ALA A 90 13.57 13.46 15.58
N VAL A 91 13.68 14.77 15.82
CA VAL A 91 14.15 15.73 14.82
C VAL A 91 15.54 15.40 14.28
N HIS A 92 16.46 14.89 15.12
CA HIS A 92 17.81 14.51 14.67
C HIS A 92 17.80 13.29 13.73
N ASN A 93 16.78 12.42 13.81
CA ASN A 93 16.57 11.28 12.93
C ASN A 93 15.69 11.61 11.71
N ALA A 94 15.11 12.81 11.64
CA ALA A 94 14.29 13.22 10.49
C ALA A 94 15.18 13.56 9.28
N HIS A 95 14.73 13.21 8.08
CA HIS A 95 15.37 13.59 6.82
C HIS A 95 14.97 15.03 6.42
N PRO A 96 15.79 15.71 5.62
CA PRO A 96 17.08 15.35 5.02
C PRO A 96 18.24 15.30 6.01
N HIS A 97 19.19 14.36 5.80
CA HIS A 97 20.47 14.35 6.49
C HIS A 97 21.53 15.14 5.74
N PHE A 98 22.46 15.72 6.48
CA PHE A 98 23.59 16.50 5.95
C PHE A 98 24.91 15.84 6.26
N SER A 99 25.90 15.96 5.37
CA SER A 99 27.31 15.70 5.65
C SER A 99 28.13 16.96 5.54
N HIS A 100 29.01 17.16 6.52
CA HIS A 100 29.95 18.29 6.58
C HIS A 100 31.39 17.90 6.21
N GLY A 101 31.62 16.63 5.87
CA GLY A 101 32.96 16.08 5.69
C GLY A 101 33.65 15.73 7.01
N THR A 102 34.95 15.45 6.96
CA THR A 102 35.76 15.04 8.12
C THR A 102 36.47 16.20 8.82
N LYS A 103 36.43 17.41 8.27
CA LYS A 103 37.10 18.59 8.84
C LYS A 103 36.26 19.19 9.97
N ALA A 104 36.76 19.11 11.20
CA ALA A 104 36.08 19.58 12.41
C ALA A 104 35.63 21.07 12.41
N ASN A 105 36.06 21.88 11.46
CA ASN A 105 35.78 23.32 11.36
C ASN A 105 34.94 23.74 10.16
N VAL A 106 34.32 22.81 9.42
CA VAL A 106 33.44 23.18 8.29
C VAL A 106 32.03 23.38 8.83
N SER A 107 31.65 24.62 9.06
CA SER A 107 30.32 25.00 9.58
C SER A 107 29.19 24.82 8.56
N THR A 108 29.49 24.66 7.28
CA THR A 108 28.50 24.55 6.20
C THR A 108 28.42 23.15 5.61
N PRO A 109 27.23 22.54 5.54
CA PRO A 109 27.06 21.21 4.95
C PRO A 109 27.43 21.18 3.46
N ARG A 110 27.96 20.06 2.98
CA ARG A 110 28.39 19.85 1.59
C ARG A 110 27.39 19.02 0.79
N ILE A 111 26.88 17.95 1.39
CA ILE A 111 25.92 17.02 0.75
C ILE A 111 24.66 16.96 1.60
N ALA A 112 23.50 16.88 0.94
CA ALA A 112 22.19 16.61 1.52
C ALA A 112 21.56 15.40 0.87
N LEU A 113 20.88 14.54 1.65
CA LEU A 113 20.28 13.31 1.17
C LEU A 113 18.97 13.01 1.90
N VAL A 114 18.00 12.47 1.13
CA VAL A 114 16.80 11.80 1.63
C VAL A 114 16.76 10.36 1.13
N HIS A 115 16.17 9.46 1.90
CA HIS A 115 16.20 8.03 1.67
C HIS A 115 14.88 7.36 2.05
N ASN A 116 14.38 6.49 1.16
CA ASN A 116 13.35 5.49 1.42
C ASN A 116 13.99 4.12 1.33
N GLY A 117 13.91 3.31 2.36
CA GLY A 117 14.47 1.97 2.34
C GLY A 117 15.18 1.61 3.65
N ILE A 118 15.95 0.53 3.59
CA ILE A 118 16.80 0.04 4.68
C ILE A 118 18.12 -0.44 4.06
N ILE A 119 19.24 0.03 4.62
CA ILE A 119 20.58 -0.43 4.26
C ILE A 119 21.07 -1.42 5.30
N GLU A 120 21.15 -2.68 4.90
CA GLU A 120 21.47 -3.82 5.78
C GLU A 120 22.91 -3.76 6.31
N ASN A 121 23.88 -3.32 5.49
CA ASN A 121 25.30 -3.22 5.87
C ASN A 121 25.68 -1.86 6.47
N HIS A 122 24.70 -1.11 7.02
CA HIS A 122 24.92 0.24 7.54
C HIS A 122 25.92 0.28 8.70
N ASP A 123 25.97 -0.73 9.57
CA ASP A 123 26.87 -0.77 10.73
C ASP A 123 28.34 -0.89 10.31
N GLU A 124 28.65 -1.75 9.31
CA GLU A 124 30.00 -1.89 8.77
C GLU A 124 30.48 -0.59 8.12
N LEU A 125 29.60 0.04 7.32
CA LEU A 125 29.88 1.30 6.67
C LEU A 125 30.05 2.43 7.70
N ARG A 126 29.25 2.48 8.77
CA ARG A 126 29.35 3.43 9.87
C ARG A 126 30.71 3.34 10.55
N GLN A 127 31.16 2.15 10.91
CA GLN A 127 32.47 1.92 11.52
C GLN A 127 33.61 2.39 10.61
N SER A 128 33.55 2.06 9.32
CA SER A 128 34.53 2.49 8.32
C SER A 128 34.59 4.02 8.19
N LEU A 129 33.45 4.70 8.19
CA LEU A 129 33.36 6.15 8.08
C LEU A 129 33.81 6.86 9.36
N GLN A 130 33.50 6.29 10.55
CA GLN A 130 34.05 6.78 11.83
C GLN A 130 35.57 6.69 11.86
N ALA A 131 36.15 5.61 11.36
CA ALA A 131 37.60 5.46 11.23
C ALA A 131 38.24 6.52 10.29
N LYS A 132 37.46 7.04 9.31
CA LYS A 132 37.85 8.16 8.44
C LYS A 132 37.62 9.54 9.09
N GLY A 133 37.03 9.60 10.30
CA GLY A 133 36.78 10.83 11.05
C GLY A 133 35.40 11.44 10.89
N TYR A 134 34.43 10.77 10.25
CA TYR A 134 33.03 11.22 10.20
C TYR A 134 32.37 11.07 11.57
N GLN A 135 31.58 12.09 11.93
CA GLN A 135 30.78 12.12 13.15
C GLN A 135 29.33 11.88 12.81
N PHE A 136 28.61 11.17 13.68
CA PHE A 136 27.21 10.80 13.47
C PHE A 136 26.35 11.39 14.57
N ASP A 137 25.31 12.14 14.17
CA ASP A 137 24.36 12.79 15.06
C ASP A 137 23.04 12.01 15.19
N SER A 138 22.80 11.04 14.30
CA SER A 138 21.57 10.23 14.26
C SER A 138 21.84 8.73 14.36
N GLN A 139 20.77 7.99 14.60
CA GLN A 139 20.78 6.52 14.58
C GLN A 139 20.40 5.94 13.20
N THR A 140 20.20 6.80 12.19
CA THR A 140 19.69 6.36 10.90
C THR A 140 20.77 5.76 9.99
N ASP A 141 20.42 4.78 9.20
CA ASP A 141 21.19 4.27 8.08
C ASP A 141 21.39 5.34 6.98
N THR A 142 20.46 6.26 6.86
CA THR A 142 20.52 7.39 5.92
C THR A 142 21.69 8.33 6.17
N GLU A 143 22.06 8.58 7.44
CA GLU A 143 23.24 9.38 7.75
C GLU A 143 24.52 8.66 7.31
N VAL A 144 24.56 7.33 7.37
CA VAL A 144 25.66 6.55 6.83
C VAL A 144 25.80 6.77 5.32
N MET A 145 24.69 6.76 4.60
CA MET A 145 24.67 6.99 3.14
C MET A 145 25.19 8.38 2.76
N VAL A 146 24.73 9.44 3.44
CA VAL A 146 25.18 10.80 3.11
C VAL A 146 26.67 10.98 3.36
N HIS A 147 27.20 10.38 4.44
CA HIS A 147 28.64 10.40 4.71
C HIS A 147 29.45 9.53 3.74
N LEU A 148 28.90 8.39 3.29
CA LEU A 148 29.54 7.56 2.27
C LEU A 148 29.68 8.33 0.95
N ILE A 149 28.60 8.97 0.48
CA ILE A 149 28.61 9.78 -0.75
C ILE A 149 29.59 10.95 -0.61
N ASP A 150 29.57 11.62 0.54
CA ASP A 150 30.50 12.72 0.82
C ASP A 150 31.97 12.27 0.80
N SER A 151 32.27 11.06 1.30
CA SER A 151 33.62 10.50 1.31
C SER A 151 34.14 10.16 -0.10
N LEU A 152 33.24 9.98 -1.05
CA LEU A 152 33.52 9.66 -2.46
C LEU A 152 33.43 10.90 -3.37
N TYR A 153 32.93 12.02 -2.85
CA TYR A 153 32.70 13.23 -3.62
C TYR A 153 33.99 13.99 -3.90
N ALA A 154 34.35 14.08 -5.15
CA ALA A 154 35.53 14.79 -5.67
C ALA A 154 35.17 15.89 -6.69
N GLY A 155 33.99 16.50 -6.55
CA GLY A 155 33.49 17.53 -7.48
C GLY A 155 32.55 17.02 -8.58
N ASP A 156 32.14 15.75 -8.51
CA ASP A 156 31.11 15.15 -9.38
C ASP A 156 30.14 14.32 -8.53
N LEU A 157 28.93 14.84 -8.36
CA LEU A 157 27.90 14.21 -7.53
C LEU A 157 27.41 12.89 -8.15
N LEU A 158 27.26 12.81 -9.47
CA LEU A 158 26.84 11.60 -10.15
C LEU A 158 27.84 10.46 -9.93
N GLY A 159 29.12 10.75 -10.15
CA GLY A 159 30.20 9.77 -9.95
C GLY A 159 30.28 9.29 -8.49
N ALA A 160 30.08 10.19 -7.52
CA ALA A 160 30.05 9.83 -6.10
C ALA A 160 28.86 8.93 -5.75
N VAL A 161 27.64 9.25 -6.23
CA VAL A 161 26.45 8.41 -6.04
C VAL A 161 26.63 7.05 -6.69
N MET A 162 27.10 6.97 -7.95
CA MET A 162 27.35 5.71 -8.66
C MET A 162 28.37 4.80 -7.94
N GLN A 163 29.37 5.39 -7.29
CA GLN A 163 30.33 4.62 -6.50
C GLN A 163 29.76 4.18 -5.15
N ALA A 164 28.91 5.02 -4.54
CA ALA A 164 28.29 4.71 -3.26
C ALA A 164 27.28 3.56 -3.39
N VAL A 165 26.40 3.59 -4.39
CA VAL A 165 25.34 2.57 -4.57
C VAL A 165 25.89 1.16 -4.77
N LYS A 166 27.12 1.01 -5.28
CA LYS A 166 27.82 -0.29 -5.40
C LYS A 166 28.21 -0.89 -4.05
N GLN A 167 28.27 -0.07 -3.00
CA GLN A 167 28.69 -0.49 -1.67
C GLN A 167 27.49 -0.70 -0.73
N LEU A 168 26.27 -0.33 -1.18
CA LEU A 168 25.07 -0.47 -0.39
C LEU A 168 24.44 -1.85 -0.60
N HIS A 169 24.05 -2.50 0.50
CA HIS A 169 23.26 -3.72 0.49
C HIS A 169 21.88 -3.41 1.09
N GLY A 170 20.81 -3.90 0.46
CA GLY A 170 19.45 -3.66 0.88
C GLY A 170 18.65 -2.82 -0.12
N ALA A 171 17.45 -2.40 0.28
CA ALA A 171 16.54 -1.64 -0.58
C ALA A 171 16.68 -0.14 -0.32
N PHE A 172 16.75 0.67 -1.39
CA PHE A 172 16.81 2.12 -1.28
C PHE A 172 16.19 2.84 -2.49
N ALA A 173 15.64 4.01 -2.22
CA ALA A 173 15.46 5.10 -3.19
C ALA A 173 16.00 6.37 -2.54
N ILE A 174 16.86 7.11 -3.24
CA ILE A 174 17.50 8.31 -2.70
C ILE A 174 17.34 9.50 -3.65
N ALA A 175 17.32 10.70 -3.07
CA ALA A 175 17.58 11.94 -3.78
C ALA A 175 18.68 12.72 -3.05
N VAL A 176 19.68 13.14 -3.80
CA VAL A 176 20.93 13.72 -3.29
C VAL A 176 21.19 15.04 -3.98
N MET A 177 21.65 16.05 -3.24
CA MET A 177 22.14 17.32 -3.79
C MET A 177 23.43 17.74 -3.08
N ALA A 178 24.28 18.48 -3.81
CA ALA A 178 25.53 19.01 -3.31
C ALA A 178 25.52 20.54 -3.35
N ARG A 179 26.10 21.19 -2.31
CA ARG A 179 26.29 22.62 -2.25
C ARG A 179 27.06 23.16 -3.45
N ASP A 180 28.12 22.42 -3.84
CA ASP A 180 29.05 22.86 -4.88
C ASP A 180 28.53 22.60 -6.30
N GLU A 181 27.37 21.92 -6.43
CA GLU A 181 26.61 21.70 -7.67
C GLU A 181 25.14 22.16 -7.51
N PRO A 182 24.88 23.48 -7.33
CA PRO A 182 23.61 24.00 -6.83
C PRO A 182 22.41 23.78 -7.78
N HIS A 183 22.63 23.38 -9.02
CA HIS A 183 21.59 23.15 -10.05
C HIS A 183 21.45 21.68 -10.42
N ARG A 184 21.73 20.78 -9.48
CA ARG A 184 21.74 19.34 -9.74
C ARG A 184 21.10 18.56 -8.58
N VAL A 185 20.27 17.58 -8.94
CA VAL A 185 19.79 16.51 -8.04
C VAL A 185 20.11 15.19 -8.71
N VAL A 186 20.67 14.26 -7.96
CA VAL A 186 20.91 12.88 -8.40
C VAL A 186 20.02 11.95 -7.63
N GLY A 187 19.27 11.09 -8.35
CA GLY A 187 18.46 10.02 -7.75
C GLY A 187 19.03 8.66 -8.04
N ALA A 188 18.83 7.70 -7.15
CA ALA A 188 19.15 6.29 -7.41
C ALA A 188 18.13 5.40 -6.71
N ARG A 189 17.89 4.22 -7.30
CA ARG A 189 16.98 3.24 -6.68
C ARG A 189 17.49 1.81 -6.79
N ALA A 190 17.21 1.02 -5.76
CA ALA A 190 17.21 -0.44 -5.75
C ALA A 190 16.14 -0.90 -4.76
N GLY A 191 15.20 -1.75 -5.18
CA GLY A 191 14.10 -2.22 -4.35
C GLY A 191 12.97 -1.20 -4.15
N SER A 192 13.27 0.00 -3.63
CA SER A 192 12.26 1.04 -3.40
C SER A 192 11.92 1.84 -4.66
N PRO A 193 10.64 2.27 -4.87
CA PRO A 193 10.24 2.97 -6.08
C PRO A 193 10.78 4.41 -6.15
N LEU A 194 11.13 4.85 -7.37
CA LEU A 194 11.48 6.24 -7.69
C LEU A 194 11.04 6.56 -9.12
N VAL A 195 10.44 7.72 -9.31
CA VAL A 195 10.00 8.23 -10.61
C VAL A 195 10.66 9.55 -10.90
N LEU A 196 10.97 9.79 -12.18
CA LEU A 196 11.44 11.04 -12.71
C LEU A 196 10.24 11.77 -13.35
N GLY A 197 10.01 13.04 -12.99
CA GLY A 197 9.01 13.90 -13.60
C GLY A 197 9.66 14.89 -14.56
N ILE A 198 9.06 15.07 -15.74
CA ILE A 198 9.54 16.00 -16.78
C ILE A 198 8.54 17.15 -16.90
N GLY A 199 8.93 18.34 -16.47
CA GLY A 199 8.17 19.58 -16.60
C GLY A 199 8.72 20.50 -17.69
N GLN A 200 8.12 21.67 -17.83
CA GLN A 200 8.59 22.71 -18.78
C GLN A 200 9.80 23.47 -18.20
N GLY A 201 11.01 23.01 -18.54
CA GLY A 201 12.25 23.57 -17.99
C GLY A 201 12.50 23.20 -16.53
N GLU A 202 11.82 22.20 -16.02
CA GLU A 202 11.89 21.72 -14.65
C GLU A 202 12.01 20.20 -14.64
N LEU A 203 12.75 19.66 -13.68
CA LEU A 203 12.91 18.22 -13.50
C LEU A 203 12.62 17.86 -12.04
N PHE A 204 11.98 16.70 -11.85
CA PHE A 204 11.51 16.26 -10.55
C PHE A 204 11.91 14.81 -10.29
N LEU A 205 12.12 14.47 -9.02
CA LEU A 205 12.14 13.09 -8.52
C LEU A 205 11.03 12.93 -7.49
N ALA A 206 10.36 11.78 -7.51
CA ALA A 206 9.39 11.46 -6.48
C ALA A 206 9.36 9.93 -6.22
N SER A 207 9.04 9.54 -5.00
CA SER A 207 8.80 8.13 -4.70
C SER A 207 7.47 7.61 -5.25
N ASP A 208 6.58 8.53 -5.68
CA ASP A 208 5.30 8.22 -6.31
C ASP A 208 4.87 9.39 -7.20
N ALA A 209 4.30 9.09 -8.37
CA ALA A 209 3.79 10.09 -9.31
C ALA A 209 2.70 11.00 -8.68
N MET A 210 1.99 10.56 -7.65
CA MET A 210 1.02 11.36 -6.90
C MET A 210 1.62 12.66 -6.33
N ALA A 211 2.88 12.66 -5.97
CA ALA A 211 3.56 13.88 -5.50
C ALA A 211 3.61 14.99 -6.56
N LEU A 212 3.58 14.60 -7.84
CA LEU A 212 3.77 15.49 -8.98
C LEU A 212 2.45 15.97 -9.61
N VAL A 213 1.30 15.59 -9.04
CA VAL A 213 -0.03 16.04 -9.49
C VAL A 213 -0.11 17.56 -9.50
N GLY A 214 -0.59 18.13 -10.62
CA GLY A 214 -0.65 19.60 -10.82
C GLY A 214 0.70 20.26 -11.13
N VAL A 215 1.79 19.48 -11.22
CA VAL A 215 3.13 19.94 -11.60
C VAL A 215 3.50 19.39 -12.98
N THR A 216 3.43 18.09 -13.17
CA THR A 216 3.60 17.43 -14.47
C THR A 216 2.82 16.12 -14.51
N ASP A 217 2.37 15.75 -15.71
CA ASP A 217 1.78 14.45 -16.02
C ASP A 217 2.76 13.52 -16.78
N GLN A 218 3.96 14.03 -17.12
CA GLN A 218 4.99 13.30 -17.85
C GLN A 218 5.96 12.68 -16.86
N VAL A 219 5.93 11.36 -16.73
CA VAL A 219 6.77 10.63 -15.77
C VAL A 219 7.54 9.50 -16.44
N VAL A 220 8.73 9.22 -15.92
CA VAL A 220 9.56 8.08 -16.27
C VAL A 220 9.71 7.22 -15.02
N TYR A 221 9.29 5.97 -15.08
CA TYR A 221 9.51 4.99 -14.00
C TYR A 221 10.92 4.44 -14.11
N LEU A 222 11.74 4.66 -13.09
CA LEU A 222 13.10 4.12 -13.05
C LEU A 222 13.06 2.61 -12.83
N ALA A 223 13.92 1.88 -13.56
CA ALA A 223 14.09 0.45 -13.39
C ALA A 223 15.01 0.13 -12.20
N GLU A 224 15.12 -1.16 -11.87
CA GLU A 224 15.98 -1.64 -10.79
C GLU A 224 17.45 -1.30 -11.07
N GLY A 225 18.11 -0.64 -10.11
CA GLY A 225 19.50 -0.22 -10.22
C GLY A 225 19.73 1.09 -11.01
N ASP A 226 18.66 1.75 -11.48
CA ASP A 226 18.79 3.01 -12.22
C ASP A 226 19.31 4.14 -11.33
N VAL A 227 20.16 4.99 -11.95
CA VAL A 227 20.62 6.28 -11.40
C VAL A 227 20.18 7.40 -12.36
N ALA A 228 19.48 8.40 -11.85
CA ALA A 228 18.98 9.55 -12.63
C ALA A 228 19.75 10.81 -12.28
N ASP A 229 20.21 11.53 -13.28
CA ASP A 229 20.91 12.83 -13.18
C ASP A 229 20.03 13.97 -13.71
N LEU A 230 19.61 14.83 -12.82
CA LEU A 230 18.75 15.98 -13.09
C LEU A 230 19.58 17.25 -13.01
N ARG A 231 19.75 17.95 -14.14
CA ARG A 231 20.45 19.24 -14.21
C ARG A 231 19.56 20.30 -14.82
N LEU A 232 19.52 21.46 -14.19
CA LEU A 232 18.79 22.60 -14.73
C LEU A 232 19.28 22.96 -16.14
N GLY A 233 18.35 23.10 -17.08
CA GLY A 233 18.65 23.46 -18.47
C GLY A 233 19.15 22.31 -19.34
N HIS A 234 19.20 21.09 -18.82
CA HIS A 234 19.57 19.89 -19.56
C HIS A 234 18.45 18.84 -19.51
N PRO A 235 18.33 17.98 -20.53
CA PRO A 235 17.51 16.79 -20.42
C PRO A 235 17.97 15.89 -19.26
N ALA A 236 17.03 15.27 -18.56
CA ALA A 236 17.38 14.29 -17.55
C ALA A 236 18.10 13.09 -18.20
N GLN A 237 19.12 12.57 -17.54
CA GLN A 237 19.85 11.39 -17.97
C GLN A 237 19.61 10.25 -17.00
N VAL A 238 19.40 9.05 -17.53
CA VAL A 238 19.25 7.82 -16.74
C VAL A 238 20.37 6.85 -17.09
N TYR A 239 20.94 6.21 -16.09
CA TYR A 239 21.97 5.21 -16.19
C TYR A 239 21.47 3.92 -15.56
N ASP A 240 21.72 2.78 -16.19
CA ASP A 240 21.33 1.47 -15.67
C ASP A 240 22.25 0.97 -14.53
N ALA A 241 21.96 -0.24 -14.03
CA ALA A 241 22.76 -0.88 -12.98
C ALA A 241 24.24 -1.10 -13.36
N GLN A 242 24.58 -1.09 -14.64
CA GLN A 242 25.95 -1.15 -15.17
C GLN A 242 26.55 0.24 -15.42
N HIS A 243 25.82 1.30 -15.01
CA HIS A 243 26.16 2.70 -15.21
C HIS A 243 26.31 3.11 -16.70
N GLN A 244 25.57 2.42 -17.58
CA GLN A 244 25.49 2.83 -18.98
C GLN A 244 24.29 3.76 -19.19
N PRO A 245 24.43 4.82 -20.01
CA PRO A 245 23.28 5.66 -20.35
C PRO A 245 22.19 4.83 -21.01
N VAL A 246 20.95 4.97 -20.53
CA VAL A 246 19.80 4.24 -21.03
C VAL A 246 18.60 5.16 -21.22
N HIS A 247 17.84 4.89 -22.26
CA HIS A 247 16.55 5.54 -22.47
C HIS A 247 15.47 4.77 -21.71
N ARG A 248 14.60 5.51 -21.00
CA ARG A 248 13.38 4.98 -20.35
C ARG A 248 12.18 5.71 -20.93
N ASP A 249 11.11 5.01 -21.22
CA ASP A 249 9.92 5.57 -21.85
C ASP A 249 9.19 6.52 -20.90
N THR A 250 8.79 7.66 -21.45
CA THR A 250 7.95 8.62 -20.74
C THR A 250 6.48 8.20 -20.83
N GLN A 251 5.83 8.13 -19.71
CA GLN A 251 4.41 7.80 -19.60
C GLN A 251 3.60 9.03 -19.18
N THR A 252 2.41 9.19 -19.75
CA THR A 252 1.47 10.24 -19.34
C THR A 252 0.54 9.67 -18.27
N VAL A 253 0.64 10.18 -17.03
CA VAL A 253 -0.16 9.75 -15.90
C VAL A 253 -1.27 10.76 -15.64
N LYS A 254 -2.51 10.42 -16.03
CA LYS A 254 -3.69 11.26 -15.78
C LYS A 254 -4.19 11.05 -14.34
N LEU A 255 -3.64 11.82 -13.42
CA LEU A 255 -4.12 11.85 -12.03
C LEU A 255 -5.03 13.09 -11.86
N HIS A 256 -6.30 12.84 -11.48
CA HIS A 256 -7.24 13.92 -11.23
C HIS A 256 -7.01 14.48 -9.82
N SER A 257 -6.78 15.76 -9.70
CA SER A 257 -6.60 16.47 -8.42
C SER A 257 -7.79 16.30 -7.46
N GLY A 258 -9.02 16.18 -7.99
CA GLY A 258 -10.24 15.97 -7.21
C GLY A 258 -10.38 14.58 -6.58
N ALA A 259 -9.60 13.58 -7.01
CA ALA A 259 -9.67 12.23 -6.44
C ALA A 259 -9.21 12.17 -4.95
N ALA A 260 -8.39 13.13 -4.53
CA ALA A 260 -7.90 13.26 -3.17
C ALA A 260 -8.76 14.21 -2.29
N GLU A 261 -9.87 14.76 -2.79
CA GLU A 261 -10.74 15.63 -2.00
C GLU A 261 -11.66 14.81 -1.08
N LEU A 262 -11.79 15.26 0.17
CA LEU A 262 -12.61 14.59 1.18
C LEU A 262 -14.12 14.70 0.89
N GLY A 263 -14.54 15.82 0.25
CA GLY A 263 -15.93 16.09 -0.07
C GLY A 263 -16.80 16.29 1.19
N VAL A 264 -17.92 15.60 1.24
CA VAL A 264 -18.89 15.69 2.35
C VAL A 264 -18.53 14.78 3.54
N TYR A 265 -17.53 13.97 3.42
CA TYR A 265 -17.13 13.00 4.44
C TYR A 265 -16.18 13.60 5.48
N THR A 266 -16.20 13.04 6.67
CA THR A 266 -15.31 13.47 7.76
C THR A 266 -13.90 12.90 7.64
N HIS A 267 -13.78 11.68 7.08
CA HIS A 267 -12.54 10.95 6.95
C HIS A 267 -12.45 10.25 5.59
N TYR A 268 -11.23 10.00 5.09
CA TYR A 268 -11.02 9.27 3.84
C TYR A 268 -11.56 7.84 3.93
N MET A 269 -11.32 7.14 5.02
CA MET A 269 -11.87 5.80 5.20
C MET A 269 -13.39 5.77 5.10
N GLN A 270 -14.09 6.76 5.66
CA GLN A 270 -15.55 6.87 5.51
C GLN A 270 -15.92 7.02 4.02
N LYS A 271 -15.30 7.97 3.33
CA LYS A 271 -15.51 8.19 1.90
C LYS A 271 -15.31 6.88 1.12
N GLU A 272 -14.21 6.19 1.37
CA GLU A 272 -13.83 4.96 0.68
C GLU A 272 -14.78 3.79 0.96
N ILE A 273 -15.35 3.69 2.16
CA ILE A 273 -16.42 2.73 2.47
C ILE A 273 -17.68 3.04 1.63
N PHE A 274 -18.08 4.32 1.54
CA PHE A 274 -19.27 4.72 0.79
C PHE A 274 -19.06 4.75 -0.73
N GLU A 275 -17.83 4.81 -1.20
CA GLU A 275 -17.47 4.70 -2.63
C GLU A 275 -17.51 3.25 -3.17
N GLN A 276 -17.63 2.23 -2.33
CA GLN A 276 -17.58 0.83 -2.77
C GLN A 276 -18.59 0.47 -3.87
N PRO A 277 -19.84 0.95 -3.87
CA PRO A 277 -20.75 0.71 -5.00
C PRO A 277 -20.21 1.22 -6.34
N GLN A 278 -19.65 2.43 -6.35
CA GLN A 278 -19.06 3.01 -7.55
C GLN A 278 -17.77 2.30 -7.93
N ALA A 279 -16.90 1.99 -6.97
CA ALA A 279 -15.65 1.26 -7.21
C ALA A 279 -15.89 -0.13 -7.82
N ILE A 280 -16.93 -0.84 -7.37
CA ILE A 280 -17.34 -2.12 -7.98
C ILE A 280 -17.88 -1.91 -9.41
N ALA A 281 -18.71 -0.87 -9.64
CA ALA A 281 -19.18 -0.55 -10.98
C ALA A 281 -18.03 -0.26 -11.95
N ASP A 282 -17.03 0.52 -11.51
CA ASP A 282 -15.83 0.86 -12.30
C ASP A 282 -14.94 -0.36 -12.54
N THR A 283 -14.80 -1.24 -11.55
CA THR A 283 -14.06 -2.51 -11.65
C THR A 283 -14.67 -3.42 -12.73
N LEU A 284 -16.00 -3.44 -12.83
CA LEU A 284 -16.77 -4.27 -13.75
C LEU A 284 -17.10 -3.57 -15.08
N ALA A 285 -16.70 -2.30 -15.24
CA ALA A 285 -17.03 -1.52 -16.44
C ALA A 285 -16.48 -2.17 -17.72
N GLY A 286 -17.34 -2.27 -18.74
CA GLY A 286 -16.98 -2.82 -20.05
C GLY A 286 -16.92 -4.36 -20.11
N ILE A 287 -17.26 -5.07 -19.04
CA ILE A 287 -17.30 -6.54 -19.06
C ILE A 287 -18.63 -7.00 -19.63
N GLU A 288 -18.62 -7.46 -20.87
CA GLU A 288 -19.79 -8.00 -21.55
C GLU A 288 -19.91 -9.52 -21.42
N GLY A 289 -18.78 -10.22 -21.33
CA GLY A 289 -18.67 -11.68 -21.19
C GLY A 289 -17.43 -12.10 -20.41
N ILE A 290 -17.38 -13.34 -19.97
CA ILE A 290 -16.23 -13.92 -19.29
C ILE A 290 -15.28 -14.49 -20.36
N VAL A 291 -14.15 -13.81 -20.55
CA VAL A 291 -13.13 -14.15 -21.56
C VAL A 291 -11.72 -13.98 -20.95
N PRO A 292 -10.73 -14.79 -21.37
CA PRO A 292 -9.36 -14.69 -20.87
C PRO A 292 -8.71 -13.33 -21.09
N GLU A 293 -9.04 -12.63 -22.16
CA GLU A 293 -8.49 -11.33 -22.56
C GLU A 293 -8.73 -10.22 -21.53
N LEU A 294 -9.66 -10.42 -20.59
CA LEU A 294 -9.84 -9.52 -19.43
C LEU A 294 -8.58 -9.39 -18.57
N PHE A 295 -7.68 -10.36 -18.66
CA PHE A 295 -6.45 -10.46 -17.88
C PHE A 295 -5.18 -10.23 -18.71
N ASP A 296 -5.31 -9.90 -19.99
CA ASP A 296 -4.15 -9.62 -20.83
C ASP A 296 -3.41 -8.35 -20.34
N HIS A 297 -2.11 -8.42 -20.36
CA HIS A 297 -1.30 -7.21 -20.23
C HIS A 297 -1.38 -6.44 -21.56
N ALA A 298 -1.39 -5.09 -21.49
CA ALA A 298 -1.50 -4.24 -22.66
C ALA A 298 -0.44 -4.54 -23.75
N ASP A 299 0.77 -4.93 -23.30
CA ASP A 299 1.90 -5.25 -24.17
C ASP A 299 1.86 -6.68 -24.75
N HIS A 300 0.96 -7.55 -24.24
CA HIS A 300 0.93 -8.98 -24.58
C HIS A 300 -0.51 -9.48 -24.80
N PRO A 301 -1.23 -9.00 -25.84
CA PRO A 301 -2.59 -9.41 -26.12
C PRO A 301 -2.66 -10.92 -26.50
N GLY A 302 -3.69 -11.62 -26.01
CA GLY A 302 -3.93 -13.06 -26.24
C GLY A 302 -3.09 -14.00 -25.35
N ARG A 303 -2.26 -13.47 -24.46
CA ARG A 303 -1.41 -14.26 -23.57
C ARG A 303 -2.22 -15.03 -22.54
N ALA A 304 -3.27 -14.43 -21.98
CA ALA A 304 -4.08 -15.03 -20.93
C ALA A 304 -4.74 -16.33 -21.39
N ALA A 305 -5.23 -16.40 -22.62
CA ALA A 305 -5.83 -17.61 -23.17
C ALA A 305 -4.85 -18.80 -23.19
N GLN A 306 -3.58 -18.55 -23.58
CA GLN A 306 -2.55 -19.57 -23.61
C GLN A 306 -2.19 -20.05 -22.19
N VAL A 307 -1.97 -19.10 -21.26
CA VAL A 307 -1.62 -19.40 -19.87
C VAL A 307 -2.73 -20.20 -19.21
N PHE A 308 -4.00 -19.77 -19.28
CA PHE A 308 -5.11 -20.39 -18.57
C PHE A 308 -5.43 -21.81 -19.08
N GLN A 309 -5.13 -22.12 -20.34
CA GLN A 309 -5.24 -23.48 -20.84
C GLN A 309 -4.20 -24.42 -20.21
N GLY A 310 -2.96 -23.94 -20.03
CA GLY A 310 -1.82 -24.75 -19.60
C GLY A 310 -1.68 -24.96 -18.09
N ILE A 311 -2.32 -24.12 -17.26
CA ILE A 311 -2.19 -24.21 -15.80
C ILE A 311 -3.05 -25.33 -15.20
N GLU A 312 -2.60 -25.91 -14.09
CA GLU A 312 -3.30 -26.96 -13.34
C GLU A 312 -3.58 -26.58 -11.87
N SER A 313 -2.95 -25.52 -11.36
CA SER A 313 -3.12 -25.01 -10.00
C SER A 313 -2.93 -23.51 -9.93
N VAL A 314 -3.32 -22.93 -8.79
CA VAL A 314 -3.16 -21.50 -8.50
C VAL A 314 -2.41 -21.35 -7.18
N LEU A 315 -1.40 -20.47 -7.16
CA LEU A 315 -0.72 -20.00 -5.95
C LEU A 315 -0.97 -18.50 -5.79
N ILE A 316 -1.64 -18.11 -4.72
CA ILE A 316 -1.89 -16.70 -4.41
C ILE A 316 -0.88 -16.21 -3.38
N LEU A 317 -0.19 -15.11 -3.68
CA LEU A 317 0.81 -14.48 -2.82
C LEU A 317 0.37 -13.06 -2.48
N ALA A 318 0.16 -12.77 -1.20
CA ALA A 318 -0.29 -11.46 -0.74
C ALA A 318 0.01 -11.23 0.74
N CYS A 319 -0.21 -9.99 1.22
CA CYS A 319 -0.10 -9.60 2.62
C CYS A 319 -1.42 -8.97 3.11
N GLY A 320 -1.69 -9.07 4.42
CA GLY A 320 -2.77 -8.38 5.12
C GLY A 320 -4.16 -8.57 4.47
N THR A 321 -4.86 -7.48 4.27
CA THR A 321 -6.20 -7.43 3.62
C THR A 321 -6.23 -8.18 2.28
N SER A 322 -5.21 -8.00 1.44
CA SER A 322 -5.11 -8.70 0.14
C SER A 322 -4.92 -10.21 0.30
N TYR A 323 -4.21 -10.66 1.33
CA TYR A 323 -4.12 -12.10 1.66
C TYR A 323 -5.50 -12.68 2.00
N TYR A 324 -6.33 -11.96 2.77
CA TYR A 324 -7.68 -12.43 3.10
C TYR A 324 -8.60 -12.48 1.88
N SER A 325 -8.45 -11.57 0.90
CA SER A 325 -9.18 -11.67 -0.38
C SER A 325 -8.80 -12.94 -1.14
N GLY A 326 -7.52 -13.31 -1.13
CA GLY A 326 -7.02 -14.58 -1.67
C GLY A 326 -7.61 -15.81 -0.96
N CYS A 327 -7.73 -15.75 0.37
CA CYS A 327 -8.36 -16.81 1.15
C CYS A 327 -9.84 -17.04 0.79
N VAL A 328 -10.59 -15.99 0.45
CA VAL A 328 -11.96 -16.13 -0.10
C VAL A 328 -11.91 -16.77 -1.50
N ALA A 329 -11.02 -16.28 -2.36
CA ALA A 329 -10.89 -16.77 -3.74
C ALA A 329 -10.54 -18.26 -3.81
N LYS A 330 -9.80 -18.78 -2.85
CA LYS A 330 -9.51 -20.22 -2.75
C LYS A 330 -10.80 -21.05 -2.79
N TYR A 331 -11.82 -20.69 -2.00
CA TYR A 331 -13.11 -21.40 -2.00
C TYR A 331 -13.78 -21.35 -3.38
N TRP A 332 -13.72 -20.21 -4.06
CA TRP A 332 -14.30 -20.07 -5.41
C TRP A 332 -13.54 -20.90 -6.46
N LEU A 333 -12.20 -20.80 -6.46
CA LEU A 333 -11.35 -21.54 -7.41
C LEU A 333 -11.52 -23.06 -7.30
N GLU A 334 -11.57 -23.57 -6.06
CA GLU A 334 -11.75 -25.00 -5.82
C GLU A 334 -13.17 -25.45 -6.17
N SER A 335 -14.22 -24.68 -5.79
CA SER A 335 -15.60 -25.10 -5.98
C SER A 335 -16.12 -24.89 -7.41
N LEU A 336 -15.81 -23.75 -8.06
CA LEU A 336 -16.33 -23.42 -9.40
C LEU A 336 -15.39 -23.89 -10.51
N ALA A 337 -14.10 -23.61 -10.38
CA ALA A 337 -13.14 -23.94 -11.42
C ALA A 337 -12.53 -25.35 -11.26
N GLY A 338 -12.67 -25.97 -10.07
CA GLY A 338 -12.03 -27.24 -9.73
C GLY A 338 -10.50 -27.16 -9.80
N MET A 339 -9.95 -25.97 -9.51
CA MET A 339 -8.54 -25.67 -9.55
C MET A 339 -7.96 -25.73 -8.12
N PRO A 340 -6.99 -26.62 -7.82
CA PRO A 340 -6.27 -26.59 -6.57
C PRO A 340 -5.69 -25.20 -6.32
N CYS A 341 -5.92 -24.64 -5.13
CA CYS A 341 -5.46 -23.29 -4.79
C CYS A 341 -4.74 -23.28 -3.45
N GLN A 342 -3.53 -22.73 -3.44
CA GLN A 342 -2.79 -22.37 -2.23
C GLN A 342 -2.77 -20.86 -2.07
N VAL A 343 -2.85 -20.38 -0.83
CA VAL A 343 -2.75 -18.96 -0.49
C VAL A 343 -1.70 -18.82 0.58
N GLU A 344 -0.67 -18.03 0.30
CA GLU A 344 0.48 -17.88 1.18
C GLU A 344 0.70 -16.40 1.54
N VAL A 345 1.14 -16.17 2.77
CA VAL A 345 1.61 -14.85 3.20
C VAL A 345 2.94 -14.57 2.49
N ALA A 346 3.01 -13.47 1.75
CA ALA A 346 4.15 -13.20 0.88
C ALA A 346 5.47 -13.01 1.67
N SER A 347 5.43 -12.42 2.87
CA SER A 347 6.61 -12.27 3.74
C SER A 347 7.23 -13.60 4.16
N GLU A 348 6.43 -14.67 4.24
CA GLU A 348 6.92 -16.00 4.59
C GLU A 348 7.35 -16.79 3.35
N TYR A 349 6.57 -16.68 2.25
CA TYR A 349 6.84 -17.41 1.03
C TYR A 349 8.20 -17.02 0.41
N ARG A 350 8.59 -15.74 0.48
CA ARG A 350 9.83 -15.23 -0.12
C ARG A 350 11.11 -15.87 0.41
N TYR A 351 11.08 -16.47 1.59
CA TYR A 351 12.23 -17.07 2.27
C TYR A 351 12.18 -18.59 2.38
N ARG A 352 11.02 -19.15 2.10
CA ARG A 352 10.79 -20.56 2.30
C ARG A 352 11.24 -21.38 1.08
N ASP A 353 11.88 -22.52 1.29
CA ASP A 353 12.04 -23.55 0.27
C ASP A 353 10.67 -24.09 -0.12
N SER A 354 10.28 -23.87 -1.38
CA SER A 354 9.02 -24.37 -1.94
C SER A 354 9.29 -25.33 -3.10
N VAL A 355 8.33 -26.25 -3.34
CA VAL A 355 8.39 -27.15 -4.49
C VAL A 355 7.67 -26.47 -5.65
N PRO A 356 8.38 -26.02 -6.70
CA PRO A 356 7.74 -25.32 -7.81
C PRO A 356 7.02 -26.29 -8.77
N ASP A 357 5.88 -25.90 -9.30
CA ASP A 357 5.25 -26.51 -10.47
C ASP A 357 5.09 -25.46 -11.58
N PRO A 358 5.77 -25.60 -12.73
CA PRO A 358 5.66 -24.65 -13.85
C PRO A 358 4.23 -24.48 -14.41
N ARG A 359 3.30 -25.39 -14.08
CA ARG A 359 1.90 -25.31 -14.47
C ARG A 359 1.02 -24.58 -13.44
N THR A 360 1.65 -23.94 -12.47
CA THR A 360 0.97 -23.09 -11.48
C THR A 360 0.83 -21.67 -12.01
N LEU A 361 -0.36 -21.09 -11.89
CA LEU A 361 -0.56 -19.65 -12.02
C LEU A 361 -0.22 -18.99 -10.68
N VAL A 362 0.82 -18.18 -10.66
CA VAL A 362 1.17 -17.34 -9.49
C VAL A 362 0.36 -16.04 -9.58
N VAL A 363 -0.52 -15.83 -8.62
CA VAL A 363 -1.38 -14.64 -8.55
C VAL A 363 -0.89 -13.76 -7.41
N THR A 364 -0.47 -12.54 -7.70
CA THR A 364 -0.21 -11.51 -6.68
C THR A 364 -1.41 -10.61 -6.53
N ILE A 365 -1.69 -10.17 -5.30
CA ILE A 365 -2.77 -9.24 -5.01
C ILE A 365 -2.20 -8.08 -4.20
N SER A 366 -2.41 -6.85 -4.69
CA SER A 366 -1.96 -5.64 -3.99
C SER A 366 -2.80 -4.43 -4.38
N GLN A 367 -3.07 -3.54 -3.43
CA GLN A 367 -3.71 -2.26 -3.74
C GLN A 367 -2.72 -1.35 -4.49
N SER A 368 -1.50 -1.18 -3.97
CA SER A 368 -0.49 -0.28 -4.55
C SER A 368 0.33 -0.91 -5.67
N GLY A 369 0.46 -2.24 -5.68
CA GLY A 369 1.38 -2.96 -6.55
C GLY A 369 2.86 -2.73 -6.26
N GLU A 370 3.18 -2.17 -5.09
CA GLU A 370 4.54 -1.82 -4.65
C GLU A 370 4.89 -2.46 -3.29
N THR A 371 4.10 -3.42 -2.80
CA THR A 371 4.37 -4.09 -1.52
C THR A 371 5.64 -4.94 -1.64
N ALA A 372 6.67 -4.60 -0.83
CA ALA A 372 8.00 -5.20 -0.95
C ALA A 372 7.99 -6.73 -0.83
N ASP A 373 7.32 -7.26 0.21
CA ASP A 373 7.22 -8.71 0.41
C ASP A 373 6.54 -9.42 -0.76
N THR A 374 5.47 -8.84 -1.31
CA THR A 374 4.74 -9.45 -2.42
C THR A 374 5.55 -9.43 -3.71
N LEU A 375 6.30 -8.34 -3.98
CA LEU A 375 7.23 -8.26 -5.10
C LEU A 375 8.38 -9.27 -4.95
N ALA A 376 8.95 -9.37 -3.77
CA ALA A 376 10.03 -10.33 -3.51
C ALA A 376 9.54 -11.78 -3.62
N ALA A 377 8.34 -12.08 -3.12
CA ALA A 377 7.72 -13.39 -3.27
C ALA A 377 7.43 -13.75 -4.73
N LEU A 378 6.96 -12.78 -5.55
CA LEU A 378 6.80 -12.94 -6.99
C LEU A 378 8.12 -13.29 -7.68
N ARG A 379 9.17 -12.51 -7.41
CA ARG A 379 10.52 -12.74 -7.98
C ARG A 379 11.11 -14.08 -7.53
N HIS A 380 10.87 -14.47 -6.27
CA HIS A 380 11.25 -15.77 -5.77
C HIS A 380 10.57 -16.89 -6.56
N ALA A 381 9.23 -16.83 -6.74
CA ALA A 381 8.49 -17.79 -7.54
C ALA A 381 9.01 -17.87 -8.99
N GLN A 382 9.28 -16.73 -9.62
CA GLN A 382 9.85 -16.65 -10.98
C GLN A 382 11.24 -17.28 -11.05
N SER A 383 12.10 -17.06 -10.05
CA SER A 383 13.43 -17.65 -9.97
C SER A 383 13.41 -19.18 -9.86
N LEU A 384 12.32 -19.73 -9.30
CA LEU A 384 12.05 -21.16 -9.24
C LEU A 384 11.43 -21.73 -10.52
N GLY A 385 11.24 -20.92 -11.57
CA GLY A 385 10.70 -21.34 -12.86
C GLY A 385 9.18 -21.24 -13.00
N MET A 386 8.46 -20.68 -12.03
CA MET A 386 7.02 -20.41 -12.11
C MET A 386 6.78 -19.06 -12.81
N THR A 387 6.76 -19.09 -14.15
CA THR A 387 6.70 -17.87 -14.98
C THR A 387 5.28 -17.48 -15.43
N ASN A 388 4.27 -18.30 -15.15
CA ASN A 388 2.87 -17.95 -15.37
C ASN A 388 2.40 -17.06 -14.22
N THR A 389 2.48 -15.75 -14.39
CA THR A 389 2.23 -14.76 -13.34
C THR A 389 1.08 -13.84 -13.71
N LEU A 390 0.23 -13.51 -12.74
CA LEU A 390 -0.88 -12.57 -12.85
C LEU A 390 -0.90 -11.67 -11.62
N THR A 391 -1.18 -10.38 -11.81
CA THR A 391 -1.46 -9.49 -10.69
C THR A 391 -2.89 -8.95 -10.73
N ILE A 392 -3.53 -8.90 -9.56
CA ILE A 392 -4.76 -8.13 -9.34
C ILE A 392 -4.38 -6.89 -8.56
N CYS A 393 -4.39 -5.73 -9.21
CA CYS A 393 -3.82 -4.51 -8.69
C CYS A 393 -4.69 -3.29 -9.02
N ASN A 394 -4.65 -2.25 -8.20
CA ASN A 394 -5.38 -1.01 -8.47
C ASN A 394 -4.56 0.01 -9.26
N VAL A 395 -3.22 -0.03 -9.15
CA VAL A 395 -2.32 0.93 -9.80
C VAL A 395 -1.73 0.31 -11.07
N ALA A 396 -2.23 0.72 -12.23
CA ALA A 396 -1.87 0.14 -13.53
C ALA A 396 -0.39 0.27 -13.90
N THR A 397 0.32 1.25 -13.33
CA THR A 397 1.73 1.54 -13.61
C THR A 397 2.69 1.00 -12.55
N SER A 398 2.19 0.18 -11.62
CA SER A 398 2.99 -0.36 -10.51
C SER A 398 4.03 -1.40 -10.95
N ALA A 399 5.00 -1.65 -10.07
CA ALA A 399 6.04 -2.65 -10.30
C ALA A 399 5.45 -4.05 -10.52
N MET A 400 4.45 -4.46 -9.73
CA MET A 400 3.81 -5.76 -9.91
C MET A 400 3.18 -5.93 -11.29
N VAL A 401 2.53 -4.88 -11.81
CA VAL A 401 1.93 -4.91 -13.15
C VAL A 401 3.02 -5.08 -14.21
N ARG A 402 4.15 -4.38 -14.07
CA ARG A 402 5.27 -4.49 -15.02
C ARG A 402 6.01 -5.83 -14.96
N GLU A 403 6.02 -6.48 -13.79
CA GLU A 403 6.75 -7.74 -13.58
C GLU A 403 5.91 -8.99 -13.84
N CYS A 404 4.59 -8.88 -13.85
CA CYS A 404 3.69 -9.98 -14.16
C CYS A 404 3.40 -10.09 -15.67
N SER A 405 3.23 -11.32 -16.15
CA SER A 405 2.86 -11.58 -17.55
C SER A 405 1.39 -11.24 -17.86
N LEU A 406 0.53 -11.22 -16.85
CA LEU A 406 -0.89 -10.90 -16.92
C LEU A 406 -1.27 -9.90 -15.82
N ALA A 407 -2.32 -9.09 -16.06
CA ALA A 407 -2.77 -8.11 -15.07
C ALA A 407 -4.27 -7.88 -15.14
N TYR A 408 -4.90 -7.67 -13.98
CA TYR A 408 -6.25 -7.13 -13.86
C TYR A 408 -6.24 -5.88 -13.01
N ILE A 409 -6.64 -4.75 -13.58
CA ILE A 409 -6.67 -3.47 -12.88
C ILE A 409 -8.07 -3.26 -12.29
N THR A 410 -8.15 -3.12 -10.97
CA THR A 410 -9.43 -3.04 -10.25
C THR A 410 -10.16 -1.70 -10.42
N ARG A 411 -9.47 -0.64 -10.84
CA ARG A 411 -10.04 0.70 -11.05
C ARG A 411 -10.83 1.24 -9.86
N ALA A 412 -10.43 0.87 -8.64
CA ALA A 412 -11.08 1.33 -7.41
C ALA A 412 -10.90 2.85 -7.14
N GLY A 413 -10.13 3.53 -7.99
CA GLY A 413 -9.73 4.91 -7.75
C GLY A 413 -8.66 5.02 -6.64
N VAL A 414 -8.38 6.24 -6.21
CA VAL A 414 -7.40 6.51 -5.14
C VAL A 414 -7.97 6.05 -3.80
N GLU A 415 -7.16 5.34 -3.00
CA GLU A 415 -7.47 4.95 -1.63
C GLU A 415 -6.38 5.49 -0.71
N ILE A 416 -6.75 6.43 0.19
CA ILE A 416 -5.84 7.23 1.04
C ILE A 416 -5.82 6.70 2.47
N GLY A 417 -6.97 6.31 3.02
CA GLY A 417 -7.07 5.73 4.36
C GLY A 417 -6.11 4.55 4.49
N VAL A 418 -5.33 4.50 5.58
CA VAL A 418 -4.32 3.45 5.78
C VAL A 418 -4.97 2.07 5.80
N ALA A 419 -6.07 1.91 6.52
CA ALA A 419 -6.86 0.68 6.52
C ALA A 419 -7.65 0.55 5.21
N SER A 420 -7.34 -0.48 4.42
CA SER A 420 -7.99 -0.71 3.11
C SER A 420 -9.45 -1.10 3.24
N THR A 421 -10.30 -0.58 2.37
CA THR A 421 -11.75 -0.82 2.32
C THR A 421 -12.24 -1.17 0.93
N LYS A 422 -12.38 -0.20 0.03
CA LYS A 422 -12.83 -0.42 -1.36
C LYS A 422 -11.86 -1.26 -2.18
N ALA A 423 -10.55 -1.19 -1.87
CA ALA A 423 -9.56 -2.07 -2.51
C ALA A 423 -9.86 -3.54 -2.25
N PHE A 424 -10.28 -3.91 -1.04
CA PHE A 424 -10.63 -5.29 -0.70
C PHE A 424 -11.83 -5.80 -1.52
N THR A 425 -12.93 -5.05 -1.57
CA THR A 425 -14.13 -5.48 -2.32
C THR A 425 -13.87 -5.54 -3.82
N THR A 426 -13.08 -4.62 -4.38
CA THR A 426 -12.70 -4.67 -5.80
C THR A 426 -11.72 -5.79 -6.12
N GLN A 427 -10.82 -6.16 -5.19
CA GLN A 427 -9.98 -7.36 -5.30
C GLN A 427 -10.84 -8.62 -5.33
N LEU A 428 -11.84 -8.74 -4.46
CA LEU A 428 -12.79 -9.86 -4.48
C LEU A 428 -13.53 -9.95 -5.82
N ALA A 429 -13.97 -8.83 -6.38
CA ALA A 429 -14.62 -8.81 -7.70
C ALA A 429 -13.67 -9.29 -8.82
N GLY A 430 -12.42 -8.82 -8.84
CA GLY A 430 -11.40 -9.27 -9.80
C GLY A 430 -11.06 -10.75 -9.65
N LEU A 431 -10.95 -11.24 -8.41
CA LEU A 431 -10.70 -12.66 -8.12
C LEU A 431 -11.88 -13.56 -8.52
N PHE A 432 -13.11 -13.08 -8.35
CA PHE A 432 -14.29 -13.81 -8.81
C PHE A 432 -14.33 -13.89 -10.32
N LEU A 433 -14.00 -12.81 -11.03
CA LEU A 433 -13.83 -12.82 -12.49
C LEU A 433 -12.76 -13.81 -12.95
N LEU A 434 -11.60 -13.83 -12.28
CA LEU A 434 -10.55 -14.82 -12.57
C LEU A 434 -11.08 -16.25 -12.39
N THR A 435 -11.79 -16.50 -11.30
CA THR A 435 -12.39 -17.81 -11.04
C THR A 435 -13.35 -18.23 -12.15
N LEU A 436 -14.26 -17.34 -12.56
CA LEU A 436 -15.20 -17.63 -13.64
C LEU A 436 -14.49 -17.86 -14.98
N THR A 437 -13.44 -17.09 -15.26
CA THR A 437 -12.63 -17.25 -16.48
C THR A 437 -11.93 -18.61 -16.51
N LEU A 438 -11.32 -19.01 -15.41
CA LEU A 438 -10.69 -20.32 -15.27
C LEU A 438 -11.73 -21.45 -15.36
N ALA A 439 -12.88 -21.30 -14.68
CA ALA A 439 -13.97 -22.27 -14.75
C ALA A 439 -14.47 -22.47 -16.20
N LYS A 440 -14.65 -21.37 -16.94
CA LYS A 440 -15.05 -21.42 -18.35
C LYS A 440 -13.98 -22.07 -19.24
N THR A 441 -12.71 -21.69 -19.06
CA THR A 441 -11.57 -22.26 -19.80
C THR A 441 -11.44 -23.76 -19.57
N LYS A 442 -11.73 -24.23 -18.34
CA LYS A 442 -11.73 -25.65 -17.99
C LYS A 442 -13.04 -26.39 -18.31
N GLY A 443 -13.99 -25.73 -18.99
CA GLY A 443 -15.28 -26.34 -19.38
C GLY A 443 -16.22 -26.64 -18.21
N LYS A 444 -16.06 -25.93 -17.07
CA LYS A 444 -16.86 -26.12 -15.86
C LYS A 444 -17.92 -25.04 -15.63
N LEU A 445 -18.03 -24.09 -16.54
CA LEU A 445 -19.02 -23.01 -16.48
C LEU A 445 -19.89 -23.06 -17.75
N SER A 446 -21.18 -23.31 -17.60
CA SER A 446 -22.15 -23.26 -18.70
C SER A 446 -22.51 -21.82 -19.06
N SER A 447 -23.01 -21.57 -20.28
CA SER A 447 -23.44 -20.23 -20.71
C SER A 447 -24.58 -19.66 -19.84
N ASN A 448 -25.43 -20.51 -19.27
CA ASN A 448 -26.49 -20.07 -18.36
C ASN A 448 -25.92 -19.60 -17.01
N GLU A 449 -25.00 -20.37 -16.42
CA GLU A 449 -24.31 -19.99 -15.17
C GLU A 449 -23.48 -18.71 -15.36
N GLU A 450 -22.76 -18.59 -16.49
CA GLU A 450 -22.04 -17.36 -16.84
C GLU A 450 -22.99 -16.15 -16.84
N SER A 451 -24.12 -16.26 -17.49
CA SER A 451 -25.13 -15.19 -17.55
C SER A 451 -25.67 -14.82 -16.16
N GLN A 452 -25.93 -15.83 -15.31
CA GLN A 452 -26.40 -15.63 -13.95
C GLN A 452 -25.34 -14.92 -13.09
N HIS A 453 -24.07 -15.34 -13.15
CA HIS A 453 -22.98 -14.71 -12.41
C HIS A 453 -22.74 -13.27 -12.86
N LEU A 454 -22.72 -13.01 -14.17
CA LEU A 454 -22.59 -11.64 -14.69
C LEU A 454 -23.73 -10.74 -14.24
N LYS A 455 -24.98 -11.25 -14.25
CA LYS A 455 -26.14 -10.51 -13.74
C LYS A 455 -25.99 -10.20 -12.25
N ALA A 456 -25.58 -11.17 -11.45
CA ALA A 456 -25.36 -10.99 -10.00
C ALA A 456 -24.24 -9.96 -9.73
N MET A 457 -23.12 -10.04 -10.47
CA MET A 457 -22.03 -9.06 -10.34
C MET A 457 -22.48 -7.63 -10.71
N ARG A 458 -23.23 -7.46 -11.79
CA ARG A 458 -23.76 -6.14 -12.20
C ARG A 458 -24.76 -5.57 -11.21
N HIS A 459 -25.38 -6.40 -10.37
CA HIS A 459 -26.31 -5.96 -9.32
C HIS A 459 -25.58 -5.59 -8.01
N LEU A 460 -24.32 -5.98 -7.83
CA LEU A 460 -23.55 -5.71 -6.60
C LEU A 460 -23.57 -4.24 -6.14
N PRO A 461 -23.43 -3.22 -7.03
CA PRO A 461 -23.47 -1.82 -6.60
C PRO A 461 -24.74 -1.47 -5.83
N LEU A 462 -25.91 -1.95 -6.31
CA LEU A 462 -27.19 -1.72 -5.65
C LEU A 462 -27.30 -2.49 -4.33
N ALA A 463 -26.85 -3.73 -4.30
CA ALA A 463 -26.82 -4.54 -3.08
C ALA A 463 -25.93 -3.90 -2.00
N LEU A 464 -24.76 -3.37 -2.38
CA LEU A 464 -23.87 -2.64 -1.47
C LEU A 464 -24.50 -1.37 -0.92
N GLN A 465 -25.26 -0.61 -1.74
CA GLN A 465 -26.02 0.56 -1.24
C GLN A 465 -27.01 0.15 -0.15
N SER A 466 -27.68 -0.99 -0.30
CA SER A 466 -28.63 -1.51 0.70
C SER A 466 -27.90 -1.90 1.99
N VAL A 467 -26.67 -2.40 1.91
CA VAL A 467 -25.84 -2.72 3.10
C VAL A 467 -25.34 -1.45 3.78
N LEU A 468 -24.93 -0.44 3.03
CA LEU A 468 -24.50 0.86 3.58
C LEU A 468 -25.64 1.56 4.34
N ALA A 469 -26.89 1.35 3.97
CA ALA A 469 -28.05 1.87 4.69
C ALA A 469 -28.21 1.28 6.13
N LEU A 470 -27.47 0.23 6.48
CA LEU A 470 -27.40 -0.32 7.84
C LEU A 470 -26.53 0.48 8.80
N GLU A 471 -25.82 1.50 8.33
CA GLU A 471 -24.89 2.33 9.13
C GLU A 471 -25.44 2.78 10.48
N PRO A 472 -26.71 3.28 10.63
CA PRO A 472 -27.23 3.69 11.93
C PRO A 472 -27.25 2.58 12.99
N GLN A 473 -27.46 1.33 12.57
CA GLN A 473 -27.44 0.18 13.47
C GLN A 473 -26.00 -0.15 13.91
N LEU A 474 -25.04 0.03 13.01
CA LEU A 474 -23.62 -0.20 13.29
C LEU A 474 -23.04 0.90 14.18
N ILE A 475 -23.50 2.15 14.07
CA ILE A 475 -23.19 3.23 15.02
C ILE A 475 -23.64 2.83 16.43
N ALA A 476 -24.85 2.27 16.58
CA ALA A 476 -25.31 1.80 17.88
C ALA A 476 -24.44 0.68 18.47
N TRP A 477 -23.99 -0.28 17.64
CA TRP A 477 -23.04 -1.31 18.06
C TRP A 477 -21.68 -0.71 18.44
N ALA A 478 -21.17 0.21 17.66
CA ALA A 478 -19.88 0.86 17.88
C ALA A 478 -19.79 1.54 19.25
N GLN A 479 -20.86 2.13 19.76
CA GLN A 479 -20.92 2.70 21.11
C GLN A 479 -20.68 1.64 22.19
N ALA A 480 -21.20 0.43 22.01
CA ALA A 480 -20.95 -0.70 22.93
C ALA A 480 -19.51 -1.19 22.86
N PHE A 481 -18.87 -1.07 21.69
CA PHE A 481 -17.46 -1.48 21.47
C PHE A 481 -16.46 -0.43 21.97
N ALA A 482 -16.81 0.84 22.05
CA ALA A 482 -15.88 1.93 22.35
C ALA A 482 -15.09 1.73 23.66
N HIS A 483 -15.66 1.01 24.63
CA HIS A 483 -15.05 0.74 25.94
C HIS A 483 -14.50 -0.68 26.08
N LYS A 484 -14.42 -1.44 24.98
CA LYS A 484 -13.90 -2.80 24.99
C LYS A 484 -12.41 -2.83 24.65
N GLU A 485 -11.69 -3.74 25.27
CA GLU A 485 -10.24 -3.94 24.99
C GLU A 485 -10.00 -5.14 24.07
N ASN A 486 -10.95 -6.09 24.02
CA ASN A 486 -10.84 -7.31 23.24
C ASN A 486 -12.14 -7.57 22.50
N ALA A 487 -12.07 -8.24 21.34
CA ALA A 487 -13.21 -8.72 20.57
C ALA A 487 -12.86 -10.01 19.83
N LEU A 488 -13.82 -10.92 19.71
CA LEU A 488 -13.70 -12.10 18.85
C LEU A 488 -14.58 -11.94 17.62
N PHE A 489 -14.08 -12.47 16.49
CA PHE A 489 -14.82 -12.52 15.24
C PHE A 489 -14.96 -13.98 14.79
N LEU A 490 -16.15 -14.34 14.33
CA LEU A 490 -16.45 -15.72 13.92
C LEU A 490 -17.01 -15.76 12.51
N GLY A 491 -16.52 -16.70 11.73
CA GLY A 491 -17.05 -17.04 10.41
C GLY A 491 -16.88 -18.53 10.12
N ARG A 492 -17.52 -19.02 9.07
CA ARG A 492 -17.33 -20.37 8.55
C ARG A 492 -17.18 -20.36 7.03
N GLY A 493 -16.47 -21.38 6.48
CA GLY A 493 -16.24 -21.47 5.05
C GLY A 493 -15.63 -20.18 4.51
N MET A 494 -16.14 -19.67 3.37
CA MET A 494 -15.65 -18.44 2.74
C MET A 494 -15.88 -17.16 3.56
N HIS A 495 -16.67 -17.21 4.65
CA HIS A 495 -16.90 -16.10 5.56
C HIS A 495 -15.92 -16.05 6.75
N TYR A 496 -15.09 -17.09 6.93
CA TYR A 496 -14.00 -16.98 7.89
C TYR A 496 -12.95 -15.93 7.50
N PRO A 497 -12.47 -15.87 6.25
CA PRO A 497 -11.63 -14.75 5.81
C PRO A 497 -12.29 -13.36 5.96
N ILE A 498 -13.61 -13.26 5.85
CA ILE A 498 -14.35 -12.01 6.10
C ILE A 498 -14.31 -11.63 7.58
N ALA A 499 -14.44 -12.61 8.48
CA ALA A 499 -14.24 -12.38 9.91
C ALA A 499 -12.81 -11.95 10.24
N LEU A 500 -11.79 -12.53 9.59
CA LEU A 500 -10.39 -12.11 9.69
C LEU A 500 -10.21 -10.65 9.27
N GLU A 501 -10.79 -10.24 8.13
CA GLU A 501 -10.73 -8.87 7.65
C GLU A 501 -11.44 -7.90 8.61
N GLY A 502 -12.61 -8.27 9.15
CA GLY A 502 -13.30 -7.45 10.15
C GLY A 502 -12.49 -7.26 11.43
N ALA A 503 -11.86 -8.32 11.94
CA ALA A 503 -10.96 -8.26 13.09
C ALA A 503 -9.73 -7.39 12.80
N LEU A 504 -9.16 -7.51 11.58
CA LEU A 504 -8.04 -6.68 11.15
C LEU A 504 -8.44 -5.20 11.14
N LYS A 505 -9.55 -4.84 10.51
CA LYS A 505 -10.02 -3.44 10.46
C LYS A 505 -10.25 -2.87 11.87
N LEU A 506 -10.87 -3.64 12.76
CA LEU A 506 -11.11 -3.17 14.12
C LEU A 506 -9.79 -2.91 14.87
N LYS A 507 -8.82 -3.83 14.82
CA LYS A 507 -7.53 -3.65 15.51
C LYS A 507 -6.69 -2.51 14.94
N GLU A 508 -6.69 -2.33 13.62
CA GLU A 508 -5.87 -1.32 12.93
C GLU A 508 -6.21 0.11 13.38
N ILE A 509 -7.49 0.43 13.49
CA ILE A 509 -7.94 1.82 13.68
C ILE A 509 -8.49 2.12 15.06
N SER A 510 -9.02 1.12 15.81
CA SER A 510 -9.54 1.32 17.16
C SER A 510 -8.56 0.88 18.26
N TYR A 511 -7.52 0.12 17.91
CA TYR A 511 -6.54 -0.48 18.82
C TYR A 511 -7.13 -1.52 19.80
N ILE A 512 -8.36 -1.98 19.56
CA ILE A 512 -8.95 -3.13 20.27
C ILE A 512 -8.23 -4.38 19.80
N HIS A 513 -7.80 -5.23 20.72
CA HIS A 513 -7.25 -6.53 20.38
C HIS A 513 -8.35 -7.43 19.82
N ALA A 514 -8.41 -7.57 18.51
CA ALA A 514 -9.43 -8.31 17.80
C ALA A 514 -8.83 -9.50 17.05
N GLU A 515 -9.40 -10.69 17.23
CA GLU A 515 -8.99 -11.91 16.56
C GLU A 515 -10.19 -12.62 15.92
N ALA A 516 -9.94 -13.37 14.85
CA ALA A 516 -10.97 -14.15 14.20
C ALA A 516 -10.62 -15.64 14.18
N TYR A 517 -11.64 -16.47 14.35
CA TYR A 517 -11.53 -17.92 14.30
C TYR A 517 -12.61 -18.54 13.41
N PRO A 518 -12.32 -19.66 12.74
CA PRO A 518 -13.40 -20.51 12.23
C PRO A 518 -14.28 -20.90 13.42
N ALA A 519 -15.58 -20.67 13.35
CA ALA A 519 -16.45 -20.89 14.52
C ALA A 519 -16.39 -22.34 15.06
N GLY A 520 -16.04 -23.31 14.20
CA GLY A 520 -15.82 -24.70 14.63
C GLY A 520 -14.62 -24.89 15.54
N GLU A 521 -13.60 -24.02 15.45
CA GLU A 521 -12.37 -24.09 16.24
C GLU A 521 -12.52 -23.52 17.67
N LEU A 522 -13.65 -22.91 18.00
CA LEU A 522 -13.90 -22.38 19.36
C LEU A 522 -13.59 -23.43 20.45
N LYS A 523 -13.96 -24.70 20.23
CA LYS A 523 -13.76 -25.80 21.18
C LYS A 523 -12.30 -26.17 21.39
N HIS A 524 -11.42 -25.77 20.49
CA HIS A 524 -10.00 -26.11 20.50
C HIS A 524 -9.12 -25.01 21.13
N GLY A 525 -9.72 -24.19 22.03
CA GLY A 525 -9.00 -23.19 22.81
C GLY A 525 -9.73 -21.84 22.92
N PRO A 526 -10.12 -21.16 21.83
CA PRO A 526 -10.65 -19.79 21.89
C PRO A 526 -11.88 -19.61 22.78
N LEU A 527 -12.67 -20.66 23.00
CA LEU A 527 -13.85 -20.61 23.85
C LEU A 527 -13.52 -20.27 25.32
N ALA A 528 -12.27 -20.50 25.75
CA ALA A 528 -11.79 -20.12 27.08
C ALA A 528 -11.76 -18.59 27.28
N LEU A 529 -11.70 -17.81 26.19
CA LEU A 529 -11.66 -16.34 26.22
C LEU A 529 -13.06 -15.71 26.33
N VAL A 530 -14.12 -16.50 26.10
CA VAL A 530 -15.49 -15.99 26.08
C VAL A 530 -15.94 -15.56 27.47
N THR A 531 -16.30 -14.28 27.58
CA THR A 531 -16.87 -13.66 28.78
C THR A 531 -17.92 -12.63 28.36
N SER A 532 -18.72 -12.12 29.28
CA SER A 532 -19.68 -11.03 29.03
C SER A 532 -18.98 -9.68 28.67
N ALA A 533 -17.71 -9.54 29.01
CA ALA A 533 -16.95 -8.33 28.71
C ALA A 533 -16.40 -8.29 27.28
N MET A 534 -16.22 -9.48 26.65
CA MET A 534 -15.66 -9.59 25.30
C MET A 534 -16.77 -9.83 24.27
N PRO A 535 -17.06 -8.87 23.39
CA PRO A 535 -18.06 -9.04 22.34
C PRO A 535 -17.58 -10.07 21.30
N VAL A 536 -18.54 -10.86 20.79
CA VAL A 536 -18.28 -11.85 19.75
C VAL A 536 -19.08 -11.47 18.49
N VAL A 537 -18.38 -10.97 17.48
CA VAL A 537 -18.97 -10.61 16.19
C VAL A 537 -19.05 -11.85 15.31
N THR A 538 -20.20 -12.10 14.70
CA THR A 538 -20.39 -13.28 13.85
C THR A 538 -20.97 -12.94 12.50
N VAL A 539 -20.35 -13.44 11.43
CA VAL A 539 -20.89 -13.40 10.07
C VAL A 539 -21.73 -14.65 9.83
N ALA A 540 -23.03 -14.46 9.67
CA ALA A 540 -24.02 -15.55 9.61
C ALA A 540 -24.83 -15.54 8.31
N PRO A 541 -24.24 -15.93 7.16
CA PRO A 541 -24.96 -16.07 5.89
C PRO A 541 -25.96 -17.23 5.95
N ASN A 542 -27.00 -17.17 5.13
CA ASN A 542 -27.96 -18.28 4.97
C ASN A 542 -27.44 -19.34 3.99
N ASP A 543 -26.30 -19.95 4.33
CA ASP A 543 -25.67 -21.01 3.55
C ASP A 543 -25.79 -22.39 4.22
N ALA A 544 -25.21 -23.40 3.60
CA ALA A 544 -25.23 -24.78 4.08
C ALA A 544 -24.58 -24.97 5.48
N LEU A 545 -23.79 -24.01 5.95
CA LEU A 545 -23.09 -24.05 7.24
C LEU A 545 -23.86 -23.30 8.35
N LEU A 546 -24.97 -22.64 8.04
CA LEU A 546 -25.72 -21.81 9.01
C LEU A 546 -26.13 -22.58 10.27
N GLU A 547 -26.68 -23.79 10.13
CA GLU A 547 -27.12 -24.58 11.29
C GLU A 547 -25.93 -25.02 12.18
N LYS A 548 -24.77 -25.26 11.57
CA LYS A 548 -23.53 -25.52 12.33
C LYS A 548 -23.04 -24.28 13.06
N LEU A 549 -23.15 -23.12 12.41
CA LEU A 549 -22.81 -21.83 13.01
C LEU A 549 -23.73 -21.53 14.20
N LYS A 550 -25.05 -21.69 14.06
CA LYS A 550 -26.02 -21.52 15.16
C LYS A 550 -25.66 -22.35 16.39
N SER A 551 -25.20 -23.60 16.21
CA SER A 551 -24.73 -24.44 17.31
C SER A 551 -23.52 -23.82 18.02
N ASN A 552 -22.56 -23.22 17.27
CA ASN A 552 -21.42 -22.51 17.86
C ASN A 552 -21.86 -21.23 18.61
N LEU A 553 -22.85 -20.51 18.11
CA LEU A 553 -23.42 -19.34 18.81
C LEU A 553 -24.04 -19.75 20.17
N GLN A 554 -24.74 -20.87 20.24
CA GLN A 554 -25.28 -21.38 21.51
C GLN A 554 -24.17 -21.75 22.52
N GLU A 555 -23.02 -22.24 22.04
CA GLU A 555 -21.89 -22.55 22.92
C GLU A 555 -21.28 -21.26 23.53
N VAL A 556 -21.25 -20.18 22.78
CA VAL A 556 -20.82 -18.84 23.27
C VAL A 556 -21.82 -18.32 24.31
N ARG A 557 -23.13 -18.35 24.00
CA ARG A 557 -24.20 -17.90 24.91
C ARG A 557 -24.22 -18.68 26.22
N ALA A 558 -24.07 -20.02 26.15
CA ALA A 558 -24.05 -20.88 27.33
C ALA A 558 -22.91 -20.54 28.31
N ARG A 559 -21.92 -19.73 27.88
CA ARG A 559 -20.79 -19.26 28.70
C ARG A 559 -20.89 -17.79 29.06
N GLY A 560 -22.06 -17.18 28.82
CA GLY A 560 -22.32 -15.76 29.12
C GLY A 560 -21.69 -14.80 28.12
N GLY A 561 -21.30 -15.28 26.93
CA GLY A 561 -20.79 -14.41 25.86
C GLY A 561 -21.90 -13.58 25.21
N VAL A 562 -21.60 -12.36 24.82
CA VAL A 562 -22.50 -11.44 24.12
C VAL A 562 -22.19 -11.45 22.63
N LEU A 563 -23.20 -11.75 21.82
CA LEU A 563 -23.09 -11.95 20.38
C LEU A 563 -23.61 -10.75 19.61
N TYR A 564 -22.87 -10.38 18.55
CA TYR A 564 -23.22 -9.38 17.56
C TYR A 564 -23.23 -10.05 16.18
N VAL A 565 -24.42 -10.34 15.66
CA VAL A 565 -24.59 -11.21 14.50
C VAL A 565 -25.07 -10.44 13.28
N LEU A 566 -24.29 -10.49 12.20
CA LEU A 566 -24.67 -10.03 10.86
C LEU A 566 -25.35 -11.20 10.15
N ALA A 567 -26.66 -11.23 10.12
CA ALA A 567 -27.45 -12.36 9.63
C ALA A 567 -28.23 -12.00 8.36
N ASP A 568 -28.16 -12.83 7.32
CA ASP A 568 -28.99 -12.65 6.12
C ASP A 568 -30.49 -12.56 6.49
N ALA A 569 -31.26 -11.79 5.72
CA ALA A 569 -32.65 -11.47 6.02
C ALA A 569 -33.55 -12.71 6.17
N ASP A 570 -33.24 -13.76 5.42
CA ASP A 570 -33.97 -15.03 5.38
C ASP A 570 -33.55 -16.05 6.45
N THR A 571 -32.57 -15.70 7.32
CA THR A 571 -32.24 -16.51 8.49
C THR A 571 -33.30 -16.37 9.60
N ARG A 572 -33.40 -17.38 10.47
CA ARG A 572 -34.31 -17.37 11.64
C ARG A 572 -33.61 -17.00 12.95
N ILE A 573 -32.49 -16.29 12.90
CA ILE A 573 -31.80 -15.81 14.11
C ILE A 573 -32.53 -14.56 14.60
N GLN A 574 -32.95 -14.53 15.88
CA GLN A 574 -33.66 -13.39 16.47
C GLN A 574 -32.82 -12.77 17.59
N SER A 575 -32.95 -11.46 17.78
CA SER A 575 -32.29 -10.74 18.87
C SER A 575 -32.82 -11.20 20.25
N ALA A 576 -31.94 -11.15 21.25
CA ALA A 576 -32.18 -11.40 22.66
C ALA A 576 -31.25 -10.47 23.47
N ASP A 577 -31.33 -10.49 24.80
CA ASP A 577 -30.50 -9.63 25.66
C ASP A 577 -28.99 -9.83 25.44
N ASP A 578 -28.57 -11.06 25.16
CA ASP A 578 -27.19 -11.48 24.89
C ASP A 578 -26.88 -11.71 23.39
N LEU A 579 -27.82 -11.36 22.50
CA LEU A 579 -27.75 -11.63 21.08
C LEU A 579 -28.31 -10.45 20.26
N HIS A 580 -27.43 -9.61 19.78
CA HIS A 580 -27.76 -8.47 18.93
C HIS A 580 -27.66 -8.87 17.46
N VAL A 581 -28.74 -8.65 16.69
CA VAL A 581 -28.80 -9.06 15.28
C VAL A 581 -29.04 -7.85 14.39
N ILE A 582 -28.15 -7.63 13.42
CA ILE A 582 -28.42 -6.77 12.27
C ILE A 582 -28.80 -7.65 11.09
N ARG A 583 -29.92 -7.30 10.45
CA ARG A 583 -30.40 -7.99 9.25
C ARG A 583 -29.71 -7.46 8.01
N MET A 584 -28.93 -8.33 7.40
CA MET A 584 -28.36 -8.10 6.09
C MET A 584 -29.45 -8.26 5.01
N PRO A 585 -29.20 -7.85 3.75
CA PRO A 585 -30.03 -8.29 2.64
C PRO A 585 -30.16 -9.82 2.56
N GLU A 586 -31.05 -10.31 1.71
CA GLU A 586 -31.15 -11.75 1.42
C GLU A 586 -29.81 -12.33 0.98
N HIS A 587 -29.63 -13.66 1.19
CA HIS A 587 -28.38 -14.33 0.83
C HIS A 587 -28.00 -14.13 -0.64
N TYR A 588 -26.75 -13.72 -0.86
CA TYR A 588 -26.23 -13.33 -2.17
C TYR A 588 -25.33 -14.40 -2.82
N GLY A 589 -25.49 -15.66 -2.42
CA GLY A 589 -24.74 -16.79 -2.95
C GLY A 589 -23.23 -16.63 -2.76
N LEU A 590 -22.47 -16.96 -3.79
CA LEU A 590 -21.00 -16.90 -3.76
C LEU A 590 -20.43 -15.46 -3.62
N LEU A 591 -21.22 -14.43 -3.95
CA LEU A 591 -20.83 -13.03 -3.80
C LEU A 591 -21.15 -12.44 -2.42
N SER A 592 -21.76 -13.21 -1.54
CA SER A 592 -22.08 -12.84 -0.15
C SER A 592 -20.88 -12.25 0.63
N PRO A 593 -19.62 -12.70 0.47
CA PRO A 593 -18.46 -12.09 1.11
C PRO A 593 -18.30 -10.58 0.86
N LEU A 594 -18.62 -10.10 -0.37
CA LEU A 594 -18.52 -8.67 -0.70
C LEU A 594 -19.53 -7.83 0.09
N LEU A 595 -20.69 -8.38 0.42
CA LEU A 595 -21.71 -7.68 1.20
C LEU A 595 -21.40 -7.70 2.70
N HIS A 596 -20.95 -8.85 3.24
CA HIS A 596 -20.73 -9.02 4.68
C HIS A 596 -19.50 -8.30 5.23
N VAL A 597 -18.54 -7.93 4.40
CA VAL A 597 -17.37 -7.17 4.85
C VAL A 597 -17.69 -5.71 5.16
N VAL A 598 -18.64 -5.11 4.42
CA VAL A 598 -18.97 -3.68 4.55
C VAL A 598 -19.45 -3.29 5.95
N PRO A 599 -20.40 -4.01 6.58
CA PRO A 599 -20.81 -3.68 7.95
C PRO A 599 -19.68 -3.88 8.96
N LEU A 600 -18.72 -4.77 8.73
CA LEU A 600 -17.55 -4.92 9.59
C LEU A 600 -16.60 -3.72 9.46
N GLN A 601 -16.45 -3.17 8.25
CA GLN A 601 -15.70 -1.93 8.02
C GLN A 601 -16.39 -0.74 8.72
N LEU A 602 -17.71 -0.62 8.60
CA LEU A 602 -18.49 0.43 9.29
C LEU A 602 -18.40 0.30 10.82
N LEU A 603 -18.50 -0.92 11.35
CA LEU A 603 -18.33 -1.17 12.79
C LEU A 603 -16.95 -0.72 13.28
N ALA A 604 -15.90 -1.09 12.57
CA ALA A 604 -14.53 -0.69 12.90
C ALA A 604 -14.37 0.83 12.84
N TYR A 605 -14.84 1.47 11.76
CA TYR A 605 -14.78 2.91 11.57
C TYR A 605 -15.48 3.68 12.70
N HIS A 606 -16.74 3.37 12.97
CA HIS A 606 -17.51 4.07 14.03
C HIS A 606 -16.97 3.78 15.43
N THR A 607 -16.45 2.58 15.68
CA THR A 607 -15.77 2.27 16.95
C THR A 607 -14.53 3.12 17.14
N ALA A 608 -13.71 3.30 16.10
CA ALA A 608 -12.54 4.15 16.13
C ALA A 608 -12.91 5.63 16.38
N CYS A 609 -13.94 6.14 15.68
CA CYS A 609 -14.48 7.48 15.91
C CYS A 609 -14.95 7.67 17.36
N ALA A 610 -15.69 6.70 17.92
CA ALA A 610 -16.17 6.75 19.29
C ALA A 610 -15.03 6.71 20.33
N ARG A 611 -13.91 6.07 20.00
CA ARG A 611 -12.67 6.07 20.82
C ARG A 611 -11.82 7.33 20.62
N GLY A 612 -12.09 8.14 19.60
CA GLY A 612 -11.31 9.33 19.27
C GLY A 612 -9.93 9.02 18.68
N THR A 613 -9.76 7.87 18.03
CA THR A 613 -8.53 7.49 17.35
C THR A 613 -8.50 8.05 15.93
N ASP A 614 -7.30 8.24 15.35
CA ASP A 614 -7.13 8.67 13.96
C ASP A 614 -7.44 7.49 13.03
N VAL A 615 -8.56 7.57 12.31
CA VAL A 615 -9.03 6.48 11.43
C VAL A 615 -8.31 6.42 10.10
N ASP A 616 -7.81 7.56 9.60
CA ASP A 616 -7.13 7.65 8.31
C ASP A 616 -5.63 7.35 8.42
N LYS A 617 -5.02 7.76 9.56
CA LYS A 617 -3.59 7.62 9.83
C LYS A 617 -3.36 7.01 11.22
N PRO A 618 -3.77 5.75 11.44
CA PRO A 618 -3.63 5.09 12.73
C PRO A 618 -2.15 4.92 13.10
N ARG A 619 -1.85 5.00 14.40
CA ARG A 619 -0.47 4.89 14.89
C ARG A 619 0.19 3.58 14.43
N ASN A 620 1.49 3.65 14.15
CA ASN A 620 2.34 2.51 13.80
C ASN A 620 1.90 1.72 12.55
N LEU A 621 1.13 2.33 11.65
CA LEU A 621 0.72 1.73 10.37
C LEU A 621 0.99 2.67 9.21
N ALA A 622 1.23 2.10 8.04
CA ALA A 622 1.39 2.81 6.79
C ALA A 622 0.53 2.19 5.69
N LYS A 623 0.05 3.00 4.73
CA LYS A 623 -0.85 2.54 3.66
C LYS A 623 -0.25 1.45 2.79
N SER A 624 1.04 1.49 2.53
CA SER A 624 1.73 0.50 1.70
C SER A 624 3.14 0.28 2.24
N VAL A 625 3.55 -0.96 2.41
CA VAL A 625 4.86 -1.36 2.95
C VAL A 625 5.78 -1.67 1.76
N THR A 626 6.72 -0.77 1.45
CA THR A 626 7.70 -0.92 0.37
C THR A 626 9.11 -1.22 0.86
N VAL A 627 9.26 -1.50 2.14
CA VAL A 627 10.49 -1.92 2.80
C VAL A 627 10.20 -3.14 3.65
N GLU A 628 11.21 -3.93 3.93
CA GLU A 628 11.14 -5.03 4.88
C GLU A 628 11.52 -4.55 6.27
#